data_80b46000922bfeedcfc335441d36f520
#
_entry.id   80b46000922bfeedcfc335441d36f520
#
_cell.length_a   1.000
_cell.length_b   1.000
_cell.length_c   1.000
_cell.angle_alpha   90.00
_cell.angle_beta   90.00
_cell.angle_gamma   90.00
#
_symmetry.space_group_name_H-M   'P 1'
#
loop_
_entity.id
_entity.type
_entity.pdbx_description
1 polymer ?
#
loop_
_entity_poly.entity_id
_entity_poly.type
_entity_poly.pdbx_seq_one_letter_code
_entity_poly.pdbx_strand_id
1 'polypeptide(L)'
;MPIHIRAEPGEYAEACLLPGDPLRAKYIAETYLDNVVERNSERGLLGYTGEWEGKPISVQGTGMGCPGATIVFEELIQLGVKKLLRVGTCGGLQPTHALGDLIVALTAIPADATATHLVFGEPHCPTASWSLIHGAVHAAKEMGQAMHVGPIVSSDVFYNPDEGQYERWSKRGVLAVEMEASALFTVGALRGVQAGCLLTVSDIVVEGEFKRITDDELRAAVDRMTRVALATVTADKEH
;
A
#
# COMPACT_ATOMS: atom_id res chain seq x y z
N MET A 1 -20.10 12.42 -6.08
CA MET A 1 -19.20 13.51 -5.65
C MET A 1 -18.52 13.04 -4.38
N PRO A 2 -17.21 13.05 -4.33
CA PRO A 2 -16.45 12.70 -3.12
C PRO A 2 -16.83 13.59 -1.94
N ILE A 3 -16.78 13.05 -0.73
CA ILE A 3 -17.17 13.76 0.50
C ILE A 3 -15.94 14.00 1.39
N HIS A 4 -15.04 13.00 1.44
CA HIS A 4 -13.87 13.00 2.31
C HIS A 4 -12.60 13.47 1.58
N ILE A 5 -12.58 13.41 0.25
CA ILE A 5 -11.55 14.02 -0.59
C ILE A 5 -12.20 15.19 -1.33
N ARG A 6 -11.89 16.41 -0.88
CA ARG A 6 -12.46 17.64 -1.45
C ARG A 6 -11.64 18.13 -2.64
N ALA A 7 -11.72 17.37 -3.72
CA ALA A 7 -11.08 17.70 -4.98
C ALA A 7 -12.05 17.52 -6.15
N GLU A 8 -11.74 18.13 -7.27
CA GLU A 8 -12.53 18.01 -8.50
C GLU A 8 -11.92 16.90 -9.41
N PRO A 9 -12.73 16.27 -10.28
CA PRO A 9 -12.23 15.33 -11.27
C PRO A 9 -11.09 15.93 -12.11
N GLY A 10 -9.98 15.21 -12.20
CA GLY A 10 -8.77 15.64 -12.91
C GLY A 10 -7.75 16.38 -12.04
N GLU A 11 -8.04 16.69 -10.79
CA GLU A 11 -7.07 17.26 -9.86
C GLU A 11 -6.12 16.20 -9.28
N TYR A 12 -6.53 14.92 -9.27
CA TYR A 12 -5.66 13.78 -9.02
C TYR A 12 -5.15 13.19 -10.33
N ALA A 13 -3.89 12.78 -10.35
CA ALA A 13 -3.30 12.06 -11.47
C ALA A 13 -3.90 10.65 -11.61
N GLU A 14 -3.76 10.01 -12.77
CA GLU A 14 -4.22 8.63 -12.99
C GLU A 14 -3.54 7.61 -12.07
N ALA A 15 -2.35 7.91 -11.55
CA ALA A 15 -1.61 7.08 -10.61
C ALA A 15 -1.51 7.77 -9.25
N CYS A 16 -1.81 7.02 -8.18
CA CYS A 16 -1.76 7.52 -6.81
C CYS A 16 -1.03 6.54 -5.88
N LEU A 17 -0.05 7.04 -5.14
CA LEU A 17 0.58 6.33 -4.03
C LEU A 17 -0.25 6.50 -2.77
N LEU A 18 -0.40 5.43 -2.00
CA LEU A 18 -1.33 5.34 -0.87
C LEU A 18 -0.60 4.94 0.43
N PRO A 19 0.10 5.86 1.10
CA PRO A 19 0.56 5.62 2.47
C PRO A 19 -0.62 5.64 3.45
N GLY A 20 -0.54 4.81 4.49
CA GLY A 20 -1.51 4.87 5.60
C GLY A 20 -1.38 6.15 6.42
N ASP A 21 -0.15 6.58 6.69
CA ASP A 21 0.18 7.78 7.44
C ASP A 21 0.08 9.05 6.56
N PRO A 22 -0.80 10.02 6.90
CA PRO A 22 -0.91 11.28 6.16
C PRO A 22 0.37 12.12 6.17
N LEU A 23 1.17 12.06 7.23
CA LEU A 23 2.47 12.76 7.29
C LEU A 23 3.49 12.13 6.34
N ARG A 24 3.38 10.82 6.10
CA ARG A 24 4.18 10.16 5.07
C ARG A 24 3.72 10.58 3.66
N ALA A 25 2.41 10.81 3.44
CA ALA A 25 1.95 11.38 2.18
C ALA A 25 2.58 12.74 1.91
N LYS A 26 2.60 13.61 2.91
CA LYS A 26 3.28 14.92 2.85
C LYS A 26 4.77 14.76 2.57
N TYR A 27 5.45 13.90 3.33
CA TYR A 27 6.89 13.64 3.15
C TYR A 27 7.24 13.17 1.74
N ILE A 28 6.47 12.22 1.19
CA ILE A 28 6.67 11.72 -0.17
C ILE A 28 6.48 12.85 -1.18
N ALA A 29 5.41 13.63 -1.06
CA ALA A 29 5.14 14.73 -1.96
C ALA A 29 6.26 15.79 -1.94
N GLU A 30 6.64 16.28 -0.75
CA GLU A 30 7.64 17.34 -0.60
C GLU A 30 9.07 16.88 -0.94
N THR A 31 9.36 15.57 -0.84
CA THR A 31 10.72 15.05 -1.06
C THR A 31 10.97 14.61 -2.50
N TYR A 32 9.95 14.06 -3.16
CA TYR A 32 10.13 13.38 -4.45
C TYR A 32 9.42 14.04 -5.62
N LEU A 33 8.42 14.90 -5.37
CA LEU A 33 7.62 15.46 -6.45
C LEU A 33 7.99 16.92 -6.71
N ASP A 34 7.97 17.31 -7.99
CA ASP A 34 8.02 18.68 -8.44
C ASP A 34 6.61 19.26 -8.56
N ASN A 35 6.46 20.59 -8.54
CA ASN A 35 5.21 21.31 -8.75
C ASN A 35 4.06 20.84 -7.84
N VAL A 36 4.35 20.56 -6.57
CA VAL A 36 3.42 19.97 -5.60
C VAL A 36 2.28 20.92 -5.26
N VAL A 37 1.06 20.40 -5.35
CA VAL A 37 -0.17 21.09 -4.92
C VAL A 37 -0.90 20.19 -3.92
N GLU A 38 -1.23 20.73 -2.74
CA GLU A 38 -2.11 20.05 -1.79
C GLU A 38 -3.54 20.01 -2.37
N ARG A 39 -4.14 18.81 -2.41
CA ARG A 39 -5.47 18.55 -2.96
C ARG A 39 -6.50 18.22 -1.90
N ASN A 40 -6.05 17.70 -0.77
CA ASN A 40 -6.93 17.34 0.34
C ASN A 40 -6.25 17.50 1.69
N SER A 41 -7.00 18.01 2.66
CA SER A 41 -6.63 18.04 4.08
C SER A 41 -7.80 17.69 5.00
N GLU A 42 -8.95 17.31 4.44
CA GLU A 42 -10.13 16.92 5.21
C GLU A 42 -9.82 15.75 6.14
N ARG A 43 -10.27 15.85 7.38
CA ARG A 43 -10.04 14.87 8.45
C ARG A 43 -8.56 14.55 8.69
N GLY A 44 -7.64 15.42 8.27
CA GLY A 44 -6.20 15.17 8.33
C GLY A 44 -5.70 14.15 7.30
N LEU A 45 -6.52 13.71 6.37
CA LEU A 45 -6.12 12.80 5.28
C LEU A 45 -5.46 13.62 4.17
N LEU A 46 -4.18 13.92 4.36
CA LEU A 46 -3.42 14.79 3.44
C LEU A 46 -3.26 14.12 2.07
N GLY A 47 -3.53 14.90 1.02
CA GLY A 47 -3.40 14.48 -0.37
C GLY A 47 -2.73 15.53 -1.23
N TYR A 48 -1.88 15.09 -2.16
CA TYR A 48 -1.05 15.95 -3.01
C TYR A 48 -1.02 15.44 -4.43
N THR A 49 -0.86 16.35 -5.39
CA THR A 49 -0.54 16.04 -6.78
C THR A 49 0.67 16.86 -7.19
N GLY A 50 1.57 16.25 -7.92
CA GLY A 50 2.77 16.86 -8.47
C GLY A 50 3.30 16.05 -9.64
N GLU A 51 4.59 16.14 -9.91
CA GLU A 51 5.26 15.44 -11.01
C GLU A 51 6.49 14.70 -10.50
N TRP A 52 6.74 13.51 -11.00
CA TRP A 52 7.99 12.79 -10.83
C TRP A 52 8.59 12.49 -12.21
N GLU A 53 9.80 13.02 -12.45
CA GLU A 53 10.46 12.93 -13.76
C GLU A 53 9.56 13.42 -14.91
N GLY A 54 8.79 14.51 -14.67
CA GLY A 54 7.88 15.09 -15.63
C GLY A 54 6.58 14.32 -15.86
N LYS A 55 6.32 13.23 -15.12
CA LYS A 55 5.08 12.45 -15.18
C LYS A 55 4.17 12.80 -13.98
N PRO A 56 2.87 13.11 -14.21
CA PRO A 56 1.96 13.47 -13.13
C PRO A 56 1.71 12.29 -12.21
N ILE A 57 1.74 12.55 -10.90
CA ILE A 57 1.51 11.57 -9.85
C ILE A 57 0.81 12.21 -8.66
N SER A 58 -0.01 11.43 -7.97
CA SER A 58 -0.63 11.84 -6.71
C SER A 58 -0.17 10.96 -5.55
N VAL A 59 -0.27 11.51 -4.35
CA VAL A 59 -0.05 10.80 -3.09
C VAL A 59 -1.18 11.15 -2.15
N GLN A 60 -1.84 10.15 -1.55
CA GLN A 60 -2.97 10.35 -0.65
C GLN A 60 -2.86 9.49 0.60
N GLY A 61 -2.89 10.11 1.77
CA GLY A 61 -3.00 9.40 3.04
C GLY A 61 -4.34 8.69 3.19
N THR A 62 -4.34 7.43 3.61
CA THR A 62 -5.58 6.62 3.73
C THR A 62 -6.09 6.49 5.16
N GLY A 63 -5.25 6.80 6.16
CA GLY A 63 -5.47 6.36 7.53
C GLY A 63 -5.18 4.87 7.71
N MET A 64 -5.58 4.32 8.85
CA MET A 64 -5.38 2.91 9.22
C MET A 64 -6.68 2.13 9.13
N GLY A 65 -6.60 0.90 8.60
CA GLY A 65 -7.68 -0.07 8.55
C GLY A 65 -8.54 -0.02 7.29
N CYS A 66 -9.00 -1.20 6.89
CA CYS A 66 -9.79 -1.41 5.67
C CYS A 66 -11.02 -0.49 5.54
N PRO A 67 -11.85 -0.24 6.58
CA PRO A 67 -13.05 0.58 6.42
C PRO A 67 -12.75 2.02 6.01
N GLY A 68 -11.78 2.67 6.67
CA GLY A 68 -11.39 4.06 6.36
C GLY A 68 -10.72 4.17 5.01
N ALA A 69 -9.78 3.27 4.73
CA ALA A 69 -9.04 3.25 3.47
C ALA A 69 -9.96 3.01 2.26
N THR A 70 -10.99 2.16 2.40
CA THR A 70 -11.97 1.89 1.33
C THR A 70 -12.70 3.15 0.89
N ILE A 71 -13.05 4.05 1.81
CA ILE A 71 -13.67 5.34 1.46
C ILE A 71 -12.72 6.14 0.56
N VAL A 72 -11.45 6.22 0.94
CA VAL A 72 -10.42 6.94 0.17
C VAL A 72 -10.24 6.31 -1.22
N PHE A 73 -10.15 4.98 -1.32
CA PHE A 73 -10.01 4.29 -2.61
C PHE A 73 -11.16 4.58 -3.55
N GLU A 74 -12.39 4.46 -3.08
CA GLU A 74 -13.60 4.71 -3.87
C GLU A 74 -13.69 6.17 -4.33
N GLU A 75 -13.35 7.13 -3.47
CA GLU A 75 -13.39 8.55 -3.84
C GLU A 75 -12.28 8.93 -4.81
N LEU A 76 -11.07 8.37 -4.70
CA LEU A 76 -10.00 8.56 -5.67
C LEU A 76 -10.39 8.03 -7.06
N ILE A 77 -11.04 6.86 -7.12
CA ILE A 77 -11.54 6.30 -8.37
C ILE A 77 -12.59 7.21 -9.00
N GLN A 78 -13.50 7.78 -8.21
CA GLN A 78 -14.48 8.77 -8.69
C GLN A 78 -13.80 10.05 -9.23
N LEU A 79 -12.61 10.40 -8.72
CA LEU A 79 -11.82 11.53 -9.21
C LEU A 79 -10.97 11.21 -10.45
N GLY A 80 -10.99 9.95 -10.92
CA GLY A 80 -10.34 9.54 -12.16
C GLY A 80 -9.02 8.76 -11.96
N VAL A 81 -8.67 8.39 -10.72
CA VAL A 81 -7.48 7.55 -10.47
C VAL A 81 -7.71 6.15 -11.02
N LYS A 82 -6.71 5.61 -11.73
CA LYS A 82 -6.76 4.30 -12.40
C LYS A 82 -5.72 3.31 -11.88
N LYS A 83 -4.66 3.82 -11.22
CA LYS A 83 -3.60 3.01 -10.61
C LYS A 83 -3.49 3.39 -9.14
N LEU A 84 -3.76 2.47 -8.25
CA LEU A 84 -3.73 2.63 -6.80
C LEU A 84 -2.59 1.76 -6.25
N LEU A 85 -1.50 2.36 -5.77
CA LEU A 85 -0.37 1.63 -5.22
C LEU A 85 -0.15 1.98 -3.75
N ARG A 86 -0.50 1.04 -2.87
CA ARG A 86 -0.23 1.17 -1.44
C ARG A 86 1.28 1.12 -1.17
N VAL A 87 1.76 2.04 -0.35
CA VAL A 87 3.15 2.14 0.13
C VAL A 87 3.15 2.20 1.66
N GLY A 88 3.21 1.03 2.27
CA GLY A 88 2.97 0.87 3.71
C GLY A 88 4.15 0.28 4.49
N THR A 89 3.91 0.12 5.79
CA THR A 89 4.75 -0.69 6.68
C THR A 89 4.00 -1.93 7.11
N CYS A 90 4.71 -2.96 7.55
CA CYS A 90 4.11 -4.24 7.94
C CYS A 90 4.91 -4.93 9.04
N GLY A 91 4.24 -5.85 9.74
CA GLY A 91 4.90 -6.86 10.56
C GLY A 91 5.35 -8.03 9.69
N GLY A 92 6.64 -8.33 9.67
CA GLY A 92 7.20 -9.50 8.98
C GLY A 92 6.86 -10.80 9.71
N LEU A 93 6.39 -11.81 8.97
CA LEU A 93 5.93 -13.10 9.51
C LEU A 93 6.86 -14.26 9.18
N GLN A 94 7.97 -14.04 8.49
CA GLN A 94 8.91 -15.11 8.15
C GLN A 94 10.25 -14.94 8.87
N PRO A 95 10.86 -16.03 9.37
CA PRO A 95 12.16 -15.97 10.06
C PRO A 95 13.32 -15.45 9.18
N THR A 96 13.13 -15.51 7.86
CA THR A 96 14.12 -15.05 6.87
C THR A 96 14.05 -13.56 6.59
N HIS A 97 13.05 -12.86 7.13
CA HIS A 97 12.92 -11.42 6.91
C HIS A 97 13.86 -10.63 7.81
N ALA A 98 14.39 -9.54 7.27
CA ALA A 98 15.10 -8.52 8.01
C ALA A 98 14.26 -7.24 8.13
N LEU A 99 14.51 -6.45 9.18
CA LEU A 99 13.94 -5.10 9.29
C LEU A 99 14.39 -4.25 8.10
N GLY A 100 13.44 -3.53 7.50
CA GLY A 100 13.67 -2.74 6.29
C GLY A 100 13.57 -3.50 4.97
N ASP A 101 13.29 -4.81 4.99
CA ASP A 101 13.03 -5.57 3.76
C ASP A 101 11.81 -5.04 3.01
N LEU A 102 11.88 -5.15 1.67
CA LEU A 102 10.78 -4.80 0.78
C LEU A 102 9.92 -6.04 0.49
N ILE A 103 8.61 -5.90 0.67
CA ILE A 103 7.63 -6.92 0.28
C ILE A 103 6.76 -6.39 -0.85
N VAL A 104 6.64 -7.16 -1.93
CA VAL A 104 5.69 -6.97 -3.03
C VAL A 104 4.55 -7.96 -2.84
N ALA A 105 3.36 -7.48 -2.52
CA ALA A 105 2.21 -8.32 -2.23
C ALA A 105 1.56 -8.87 -3.50
N LEU A 106 1.50 -10.19 -3.64
CA LEU A 106 0.75 -10.88 -4.71
C LEU A 106 -0.76 -10.92 -4.40
N THR A 107 -1.07 -11.38 -3.20
CA THR A 107 -2.44 -11.53 -2.70
C THR A 107 -2.48 -11.05 -1.25
N ALA A 108 -3.65 -10.59 -0.82
CA ALA A 108 -3.87 -10.19 0.57
C ALA A 108 -5.03 -11.01 1.16
N ILE A 109 -4.71 -11.93 2.06
CA ILE A 109 -5.71 -12.76 2.75
C ILE A 109 -6.59 -11.83 3.59
N PRO A 110 -7.93 -11.85 3.40
CA PRO A 110 -8.82 -10.99 4.16
C PRO A 110 -9.07 -11.58 5.56
N ALA A 111 -8.32 -11.10 6.56
CA ALA A 111 -8.64 -11.26 7.98
C ALA A 111 -9.34 -9.99 8.51
N ASP A 112 -10.08 -9.35 7.65
CA ASP A 112 -10.90 -8.16 7.84
C ASP A 112 -12.34 -8.41 7.40
N ALA A 113 -13.28 -7.60 7.93
CA ALA A 113 -14.68 -7.71 7.57
C ALA A 113 -15.02 -6.93 6.28
N THR A 114 -14.26 -5.89 5.95
CA THR A 114 -14.59 -4.97 4.86
C THR A 114 -14.50 -5.67 3.49
N ALA A 115 -13.38 -6.33 3.19
CA ALA A 115 -13.22 -7.06 1.92
C ALA A 115 -14.30 -8.14 1.77
N THR A 116 -14.63 -8.85 2.85
CA THR A 116 -15.67 -9.87 2.87
C THR A 116 -17.06 -9.27 2.59
N HIS A 117 -17.39 -8.13 3.18
CA HIS A 117 -18.67 -7.46 2.96
C HIS A 117 -18.80 -6.89 1.54
N LEU A 118 -17.73 -6.38 0.96
CA LEU A 118 -17.72 -5.84 -0.41
C LEU A 118 -18.10 -6.90 -1.46
N VAL A 119 -17.85 -8.16 -1.20
CA VAL A 119 -18.20 -9.29 -2.07
C VAL A 119 -19.40 -10.12 -1.53
N PHE A 120 -20.18 -9.58 -0.61
CA PHE A 120 -21.36 -10.24 -0.03
C PHE A 120 -21.07 -11.60 0.62
N GLY A 121 -19.85 -11.82 1.12
CA GLY A 121 -19.41 -13.07 1.72
C GLY A 121 -19.09 -14.19 0.70
N GLU A 122 -19.10 -13.90 -0.59
CA GLU A 122 -18.71 -14.87 -1.61
C GLU A 122 -17.21 -15.19 -1.55
N PRO A 123 -16.80 -16.41 -1.95
CA PRO A 123 -15.39 -16.74 -2.06
C PRO A 123 -14.66 -15.77 -2.99
N HIS A 124 -13.62 -15.12 -2.46
CA HIS A 124 -12.84 -14.13 -3.19
C HIS A 124 -11.37 -14.24 -2.81
N CYS A 125 -10.49 -13.98 -3.77
CA CYS A 125 -9.05 -13.92 -3.56
C CYS A 125 -8.56 -12.51 -3.92
N PRO A 126 -8.44 -11.59 -2.96
CA PRO A 126 -7.90 -10.26 -3.20
C PRO A 126 -6.48 -10.36 -3.79
N THR A 127 -6.33 -9.99 -5.06
CA THR A 127 -5.10 -10.18 -5.83
C THR A 127 -4.67 -8.87 -6.46
N ALA A 128 -3.38 -8.56 -6.38
CA ALA A 128 -2.80 -7.38 -6.99
C ALA A 128 -2.78 -7.48 -8.52
N SER A 129 -2.82 -6.35 -9.20
CA SER A 129 -2.70 -6.26 -10.65
C SER A 129 -1.31 -6.66 -11.11
N TRP A 130 -1.23 -7.60 -12.05
CA TRP A 130 0.04 -8.13 -12.57
C TRP A 130 0.99 -7.04 -13.06
N SER A 131 0.48 -6.04 -13.77
CA SER A 131 1.29 -4.93 -14.28
C SER A 131 2.04 -4.18 -13.17
N LEU A 132 1.39 -3.95 -12.01
CA LEU A 132 2.02 -3.29 -10.86
C LEU A 132 3.02 -4.20 -10.14
N ILE A 133 2.72 -5.52 -10.05
CA ILE A 133 3.68 -6.48 -9.48
C ILE A 133 4.92 -6.57 -10.35
N HIS A 134 4.74 -6.78 -11.66
CA HIS A 134 5.83 -6.91 -12.62
C HIS A 134 6.70 -5.64 -12.63
N GLY A 135 6.06 -4.45 -12.70
CA GLY A 135 6.76 -3.17 -12.64
C GLY A 135 7.55 -2.99 -11.36
N ALA A 136 6.97 -3.37 -10.19
CA ALA A 136 7.66 -3.27 -8.90
C ALA A 136 8.89 -4.21 -8.81
N VAL A 137 8.72 -5.44 -9.28
CA VAL A 137 9.83 -6.41 -9.33
C VAL A 137 10.95 -5.94 -10.26
N HIS A 138 10.60 -5.40 -11.42
CA HIS A 138 11.58 -4.86 -12.37
C HIS A 138 12.31 -3.65 -11.76
N ALA A 139 11.57 -2.66 -11.28
CA ALA A 139 12.16 -1.46 -10.67
C ALA A 139 13.06 -1.79 -9.47
N ALA A 140 12.64 -2.72 -8.61
CA ALA A 140 13.45 -3.13 -7.48
C ALA A 140 14.77 -3.79 -7.92
N LYS A 141 14.73 -4.64 -8.97
CA LYS A 141 15.94 -5.27 -9.54
C LYS A 141 16.90 -4.25 -10.13
N GLU A 142 16.38 -3.30 -10.92
CA GLU A 142 17.18 -2.22 -11.51
C GLU A 142 17.88 -1.36 -10.45
N MET A 143 17.21 -1.17 -9.31
CA MET A 143 17.76 -0.42 -8.16
C MET A 143 18.63 -1.28 -7.23
N GLY A 144 18.83 -2.58 -7.54
CA GLY A 144 19.57 -3.51 -6.67
C GLY A 144 18.88 -3.74 -5.31
N GLN A 145 17.58 -3.48 -5.20
CA GLN A 145 16.80 -3.65 -3.96
C GLN A 145 16.34 -5.08 -3.83
N ALA A 146 16.80 -5.77 -2.78
CA ALA A 146 16.26 -7.09 -2.42
C ALA A 146 14.79 -6.98 -2.03
N MET A 147 13.99 -7.99 -2.41
CA MET A 147 12.55 -8.02 -2.14
C MET A 147 12.05 -9.43 -1.93
N HIS A 148 10.93 -9.54 -1.21
CA HIS A 148 10.13 -10.76 -1.11
C HIS A 148 8.81 -10.56 -1.85
N VAL A 149 8.38 -11.58 -2.62
CA VAL A 149 7.15 -11.52 -3.41
C VAL A 149 6.25 -12.69 -2.99
N GLY A 150 5.05 -12.40 -2.51
CA GLY A 150 4.14 -13.47 -2.05
C GLY A 150 2.88 -12.97 -1.35
N PRO A 151 2.15 -13.90 -0.69
CA PRO A 151 0.92 -13.58 0.02
C PRO A 151 1.19 -12.79 1.29
N ILE A 152 0.32 -11.83 1.58
CA ILE A 152 0.25 -11.11 2.86
C ILE A 152 -1.13 -11.31 3.49
N VAL A 153 -1.35 -10.78 4.67
CA VAL A 153 -2.66 -10.76 5.33
C VAL A 153 -3.01 -9.35 5.78
N SER A 154 -4.26 -8.94 5.54
CA SER A 154 -4.83 -7.72 6.09
C SER A 154 -5.69 -8.05 7.30
N SER A 155 -5.39 -7.45 8.45
CA SER A 155 -6.09 -7.71 9.72
C SER A 155 -6.72 -6.44 10.28
N ASP A 156 -7.96 -6.53 10.74
CA ASP A 156 -8.64 -5.43 11.44
C ASP A 156 -8.13 -5.24 12.88
N VAL A 157 -7.45 -6.24 13.45
CA VAL A 157 -7.06 -6.25 14.86
C VAL A 157 -5.54 -6.18 15.00
N PHE A 158 -5.04 -4.99 15.40
CA PHE A 158 -3.61 -4.80 15.65
C PHE A 158 -3.17 -5.44 16.97
N TYR A 159 -3.89 -5.18 18.06
CA TYR A 159 -3.66 -5.81 19.36
C TYR A 159 -4.49 -7.09 19.48
N ASN A 160 -4.00 -8.14 18.83
CA ASN A 160 -4.75 -9.39 18.72
C ASN A 160 -4.62 -10.22 20.01
N PRO A 161 -5.74 -10.65 20.61
CA PRO A 161 -5.71 -11.54 21.79
C PRO A 161 -5.34 -12.99 21.47
N ASP A 162 -5.33 -13.39 20.20
CA ASP A 162 -4.92 -14.72 19.74
C ASP A 162 -3.42 -14.77 19.52
N GLU A 163 -2.66 -15.14 20.55
CA GLU A 163 -1.20 -15.21 20.54
C GLU A 163 -0.63 -16.16 19.47
N GLY A 164 -1.39 -17.20 19.06
CA GLY A 164 -0.96 -18.17 18.06
C GLY A 164 -1.25 -17.77 16.61
N GLN A 165 -1.92 -16.66 16.34
CA GLN A 165 -2.39 -16.32 15.01
C GLN A 165 -1.23 -16.06 14.01
N TYR A 166 -0.23 -15.31 14.42
CA TYR A 166 0.93 -15.01 13.57
C TYR A 166 1.72 -16.27 13.19
N GLU A 167 1.90 -17.17 14.12
CA GLU A 167 2.56 -18.46 13.85
C GLU A 167 1.79 -19.30 12.83
N ARG A 168 0.44 -19.33 12.94
CA ARG A 168 -0.41 -20.05 11.97
C ARG A 168 -0.36 -19.42 10.58
N TRP A 169 -0.23 -18.10 10.46
CA TRP A 169 -0.02 -17.42 9.18
C TRP A 169 1.39 -17.70 8.63
N SER A 170 2.41 -17.57 9.45
CA SER A 170 3.79 -17.88 9.09
C SER A 170 3.95 -19.29 8.52
N LYS A 171 3.40 -20.31 9.20
CA LYS A 171 3.41 -21.71 8.74
C LYS A 171 2.72 -21.95 7.40
N ARG A 172 1.86 -21.05 6.96
CA ARG A 172 1.21 -21.08 5.64
C ARG A 172 1.93 -20.27 4.59
N GLY A 173 3.12 -19.77 4.87
CA GLY A 173 3.94 -18.99 3.95
C GLY A 173 3.48 -17.54 3.76
N VAL A 174 2.64 -17.01 4.67
CA VAL A 174 2.26 -15.59 4.64
C VAL A 174 3.48 -14.76 5.02
N LEU A 175 3.82 -13.78 4.17
CA LEU A 175 5.03 -12.98 4.35
C LEU A 175 4.88 -11.90 5.42
N ALA A 176 3.73 -11.23 5.46
CA ALA A 176 3.55 -10.07 6.31
C ALA A 176 2.09 -9.86 6.73
N VAL A 177 1.89 -9.12 7.82
CA VAL A 177 0.60 -8.59 8.26
C VAL A 177 0.59 -7.07 8.13
N GLU A 178 -0.50 -6.54 7.59
CA GLU A 178 -0.84 -5.11 7.49
C GLU A 178 -2.37 -4.94 7.61
N MET A 179 -2.98 -3.81 7.22
CA MET A 179 -4.36 -3.51 7.59
C MET A 179 -5.26 -3.02 6.43
N GLU A 180 -4.82 -2.95 5.16
CA GLU A 180 -5.61 -2.29 4.08
C GLU A 180 -5.58 -3.00 2.70
N ALA A 181 -4.59 -3.84 2.41
CA ALA A 181 -4.36 -4.36 1.06
C ALA A 181 -5.48 -5.27 0.53
N SER A 182 -6.13 -6.06 1.40
CA SER A 182 -7.25 -6.92 0.99
C SER A 182 -8.41 -6.10 0.44
N ALA A 183 -8.79 -5.02 1.13
CA ALA A 183 -9.83 -4.10 0.68
C ALA A 183 -9.40 -3.36 -0.60
N LEU A 184 -8.14 -2.91 -0.70
CA LEU A 184 -7.62 -2.27 -1.90
C LEU A 184 -7.73 -3.17 -3.13
N PHE A 185 -7.29 -4.43 -3.03
CA PHE A 185 -7.35 -5.37 -4.14
C PHE A 185 -8.79 -5.75 -4.50
N THR A 186 -9.66 -5.87 -3.51
CA THR A 186 -11.09 -6.11 -3.71
C THR A 186 -11.76 -4.95 -4.44
N VAL A 187 -11.54 -3.71 -4.00
CA VAL A 187 -12.06 -2.51 -4.68
C VAL A 187 -11.49 -2.41 -6.10
N GLY A 188 -10.19 -2.64 -6.27
CA GLY A 188 -9.56 -2.65 -7.58
C GLY A 188 -10.25 -3.61 -8.57
N ALA A 189 -10.54 -4.83 -8.13
CA ALA A 189 -11.26 -5.82 -8.92
C ALA A 189 -12.70 -5.38 -9.23
N LEU A 190 -13.43 -4.88 -8.24
CA LEU A 190 -14.83 -4.45 -8.40
C LEU A 190 -14.98 -3.22 -9.32
N ARG A 191 -13.98 -2.33 -9.34
CA ARG A 191 -14.02 -1.08 -10.12
C ARG A 191 -13.24 -1.14 -11.42
N GLY A 192 -12.54 -2.24 -11.70
CA GLY A 192 -11.74 -2.39 -12.92
C GLY A 192 -10.52 -1.45 -12.98
N VAL A 193 -9.95 -1.11 -11.82
CA VAL A 193 -8.72 -0.30 -11.71
C VAL A 193 -7.55 -1.14 -11.24
N GLN A 194 -6.33 -0.69 -11.54
CA GLN A 194 -5.12 -1.38 -11.10
C GLN A 194 -4.86 -1.11 -9.62
N ALA A 195 -4.61 -2.17 -8.86
CA ALA A 195 -4.29 -2.12 -7.44
C ALA A 195 -3.01 -2.92 -7.14
N GLY A 196 -2.14 -2.36 -6.32
CA GLY A 196 -0.89 -2.99 -5.89
C GLY A 196 -0.52 -2.59 -4.46
N CYS A 197 0.44 -3.31 -3.87
CA CYS A 197 0.90 -3.01 -2.52
C CYS A 197 2.38 -3.35 -2.36
N LEU A 198 3.15 -2.35 -1.92
CA LEU A 198 4.54 -2.45 -1.49
C LEU A 198 4.61 -2.16 -0.01
N LEU A 199 5.39 -2.95 0.72
CA LEU A 199 5.50 -2.80 2.17
C LEU A 199 6.97 -2.84 2.59
N THR A 200 7.30 -2.05 3.60
CA THR A 200 8.56 -2.13 4.32
C THR A 200 8.34 -2.87 5.63
N VAL A 201 9.16 -3.87 5.92
CA VAL A 201 9.12 -4.58 7.21
C VAL A 201 9.61 -3.63 8.31
N SER A 202 8.68 -3.14 9.12
CA SER A 202 8.96 -2.26 10.26
C SER A 202 9.12 -3.01 11.58
N ASP A 203 8.50 -4.18 11.66
CA ASP A 203 8.50 -5.01 12.86
C ASP A 203 8.63 -6.48 12.45
N ILE A 204 9.31 -7.31 13.24
CA ILE A 204 9.32 -8.76 13.10
C ILE A 204 8.54 -9.35 14.26
N VAL A 205 7.53 -10.16 13.95
CA VAL A 205 6.55 -10.68 14.92
C VAL A 205 6.48 -12.22 14.85
N VAL A 206 7.63 -12.88 14.88
CA VAL A 206 7.76 -14.36 14.85
C VAL A 206 8.48 -14.89 16.08
N GLU A 207 8.18 -16.12 16.44
CA GLU A 207 8.85 -16.88 17.52
C GLU A 207 8.80 -16.22 18.91
N GLY A 208 7.75 -15.42 19.19
CA GLY A 208 7.60 -14.73 20.47
C GLY A 208 8.54 -13.52 20.65
N GLU A 209 9.33 -13.18 19.64
CA GLU A 209 10.17 -11.99 19.63
C GLU A 209 9.46 -10.85 18.87
N PHE A 210 9.42 -9.68 19.49
CA PHE A 210 9.02 -8.43 18.84
C PHE A 210 10.27 -7.56 18.65
N LYS A 211 10.66 -7.38 17.39
CA LYS A 211 11.77 -6.49 17.01
C LYS A 211 11.23 -5.37 16.14
N ARG A 212 11.56 -4.14 16.48
CA ARG A 212 11.15 -2.94 15.75
C ARG A 212 12.36 -2.23 15.15
N ILE A 213 12.23 -1.74 13.94
CA ILE A 213 13.20 -0.89 13.25
C ILE A 213 13.35 0.47 13.95
N THR A 214 14.52 1.08 13.93
CA THR A 214 14.69 2.45 14.38
C THR A 214 14.08 3.45 13.40
N ASP A 215 13.76 4.66 13.85
CA ASP A 215 13.11 5.68 13.01
C ASP A 215 13.98 6.07 11.80
N ASP A 216 15.32 6.16 11.97
CA ASP A 216 16.24 6.49 10.88
C ASP A 216 16.33 5.35 9.84
N GLU A 217 16.42 4.10 10.30
CA GLU A 217 16.41 2.93 9.41
C GLU A 217 15.06 2.79 8.69
N LEU A 218 13.95 3.04 9.38
CA LEU A 218 12.62 3.03 8.79
C LEU A 218 12.51 4.09 7.69
N ARG A 219 12.98 5.32 7.95
CA ARG A 219 12.99 6.38 6.94
C ARG A 219 13.76 5.94 5.71
N ALA A 220 14.98 5.43 5.87
CA ALA A 220 15.81 4.97 4.76
C ALA A 220 15.13 3.81 3.96
N ALA A 221 14.44 2.90 4.65
CA ALA A 221 13.71 1.81 4.01
C ALA A 221 12.46 2.30 3.26
N VAL A 222 11.71 3.25 3.85
CA VAL A 222 10.58 3.92 3.19
C VAL A 222 11.04 4.68 1.95
N ASP A 223 12.19 5.33 1.99
CA ASP A 223 12.77 6.03 0.84
C ASP A 223 13.06 5.06 -0.31
N ARG A 224 13.66 3.91 -0.02
CA ARG A 224 13.89 2.87 -1.04
C ARG A 224 12.58 2.36 -1.64
N MET A 225 11.60 2.02 -0.80
CA MET A 225 10.26 1.59 -1.23
C MET A 225 9.57 2.65 -2.10
N THR A 226 9.65 3.92 -1.69
CA THR A 226 9.01 5.03 -2.42
C THR A 226 9.59 5.19 -3.82
N ARG A 227 10.92 5.10 -3.99
CA ARG A 227 11.55 5.14 -5.32
C ARG A 227 11.11 3.99 -6.21
N VAL A 228 11.03 2.76 -5.66
CA VAL A 228 10.50 1.60 -6.38
C VAL A 228 9.04 1.85 -6.78
N ALA A 229 8.21 2.39 -5.87
CA ALA A 229 6.81 2.68 -6.13
C ALA A 229 6.61 3.72 -7.22
N LEU A 230 7.36 4.84 -7.18
CA LEU A 230 7.33 5.88 -8.19
C LEU A 230 7.70 5.32 -9.57
N ALA A 231 8.82 4.60 -9.68
CA ALA A 231 9.21 3.94 -10.93
C ALA A 231 8.15 2.96 -11.44
N THR A 232 7.50 2.21 -10.52
CA THR A 232 6.45 1.24 -10.87
C THR A 232 5.25 1.89 -11.54
N VAL A 233 4.73 2.98 -10.96
CA VAL A 233 3.46 3.57 -11.43
C VAL A 233 3.65 4.49 -12.63
N THR A 234 4.86 4.99 -12.83
CA THR A 234 5.22 5.89 -13.96
C THR A 234 5.87 5.16 -15.13
N ALA A 235 6.16 3.85 -15.00
CA ALA A 235 6.63 3.05 -16.13
C ALA A 235 5.64 3.14 -17.31
N ASP A 236 6.18 3.32 -18.50
CA ASP A 236 5.38 3.29 -19.71
C ASP A 236 4.78 1.88 -19.88
N LYS A 237 3.57 1.80 -20.46
CA LYS A 237 2.94 0.51 -20.71
C LYS A 237 3.82 -0.27 -21.69
N GLU A 238 4.56 -1.26 -21.22
CA GLU A 238 5.03 -2.32 -22.10
C GLU A 238 3.80 -3.09 -22.59
N HIS A 239 3.65 -3.17 -23.89
CA HIS A 239 2.57 -3.85 -24.61
C HIS A 239 2.67 -5.37 -24.51
#